data_be2bc8eac2d657b8583dc2b5b3becd54
#
_entry.id   be2bc8eac2d657b8583dc2b5b3becd54
#
_cell.length_a   1.000
_cell.length_b   1.000
_cell.length_c   1.000
_cell.angle_alpha   90.00
_cell.angle_beta   90.00
_cell.angle_gamma   90.00
#
_symmetry.space_group_name_H-M   'P 1'
#
loop_
_entity.id
_entity.type
_entity.pdbx_description
1 polymer ?
#
loop_
_entity_poly.entity_id
_entity_poly.type
_entity_poly.pdbx_seq_one_letter_code
_entity_poly.pdbx_strand_id
1 'polypeptide(L)' 'MHDIEPAAGQVVASDTQKSVEAVDQAVMSLAHLCASIVEVSKASRLPISTAQGALAMAGTGLTKAISSREDLSRATRELI' A
#
# COMPACT_ATOMS: atom_id res chain seq x y z
N MET A 1 8.12 -31.37 -5.95
CA MET A 1 8.16 -30.51 -4.76
C MET A 1 9.58 -30.00 -4.58
N HIS A 2 9.69 -28.78 -4.19
CA HIS A 2 10.98 -28.16 -3.99
C HIS A 2 11.34 -28.22 -2.53
N ASP A 3 12.51 -28.79 -2.25
CA ASP A 3 13.00 -28.86 -0.90
C ASP A 3 13.67 -27.54 -0.56
N ILE A 4 12.88 -26.61 -0.06
CA ILE A 4 13.45 -25.39 0.50
C ILE A 4 13.98 -25.75 1.86
N GLU A 5 15.24 -25.48 2.10
CA GLU A 5 15.81 -25.70 3.43
C GLU A 5 14.99 -24.94 4.47
N PRO A 6 14.76 -25.52 5.66
CA PRO A 6 13.97 -24.85 6.69
C PRO A 6 14.43 -23.41 6.99
N ALA A 7 15.76 -23.20 7.04
CA ALA A 7 16.30 -21.86 7.28
C ALA A 7 15.96 -20.90 6.12
N ALA A 8 16.08 -21.35 4.88
CA ALA A 8 15.74 -20.54 3.71
C ALA A 8 14.23 -20.25 3.66
N GLY A 9 13.42 -21.26 4.01
CA GLY A 9 11.98 -21.09 4.11
C GLY A 9 11.58 -20.07 5.17
N GLN A 10 12.28 -20.05 6.30
CA GLN A 10 12.03 -19.07 7.35
C GLN A 10 12.43 -17.66 6.93
N VAL A 11 13.51 -17.51 6.18
CA VAL A 11 13.91 -16.20 5.65
C VAL A 11 12.84 -15.67 4.70
N VAL A 12 12.37 -16.50 3.78
CA VAL A 12 11.32 -16.10 2.84
C VAL A 12 10.03 -15.75 3.57
N ALA A 13 9.63 -16.54 4.56
CA ALA A 13 8.43 -16.27 5.34
C ALA A 13 8.55 -14.96 6.10
N SER A 14 9.71 -14.70 6.71
CA SER A 14 9.96 -13.45 7.42
C SER A 14 9.91 -12.24 6.48
N ASP A 15 10.57 -12.35 5.33
CA ASP A 15 10.60 -11.26 4.35
C ASP A 15 9.20 -11.01 3.78
N THR A 16 8.43 -12.07 3.54
CA THR A 16 7.05 -11.94 3.10
C THR A 16 6.22 -11.19 4.13
N GLN A 17 6.34 -11.55 5.40
CA GLN A 17 5.62 -10.88 6.48
C GLN A 17 5.96 -9.39 6.55
N LYS A 18 7.26 -9.08 6.47
CA LYS A 18 7.71 -7.68 6.49
C LYS A 18 7.19 -6.89 5.29
N SER A 19 7.15 -7.54 4.12
CA SER A 19 6.65 -6.90 2.90
C SER A 19 5.15 -6.61 3.01
N VAL A 20 4.38 -7.54 3.56
CA VAL A 20 2.93 -7.34 3.78
C VAL A 20 2.72 -6.17 4.75
N GLU A 21 3.47 -6.13 5.84
CA GLU A 21 3.37 -5.03 6.81
C GLU A 21 3.70 -3.68 6.18
N ALA A 22 4.74 -3.64 5.34
CA ALA A 22 5.13 -2.41 4.65
C ALA A 22 4.05 -1.93 3.68
N VAL A 23 3.46 -2.83 2.92
CA VAL A 23 2.38 -2.49 1.98
C VAL A 23 1.12 -2.07 2.74
N ASP A 24 0.77 -2.76 3.82
CA ASP A 24 -0.36 -2.36 4.65
C ASP A 24 -0.16 -0.96 5.22
N GLN A 25 1.05 -0.65 5.68
CA GLN A 25 1.37 0.69 6.17
C GLN A 25 1.26 1.72 5.06
N ALA A 26 1.70 1.39 3.85
CA ALA A 26 1.59 2.29 2.70
C ALA A 26 0.13 2.59 2.36
N VAL A 27 -0.74 1.58 2.37
CA VAL A 27 -2.18 1.76 2.13
C VAL A 27 -2.77 2.70 3.19
N MET A 28 -2.47 2.46 4.46
CA MET A 28 -2.98 3.31 5.55
C MET A 28 -2.48 4.74 5.42
N SER A 29 -1.19 4.93 5.14
CA SER A 29 -0.59 6.25 5.02
C SER A 29 -1.16 7.03 3.84
N LEU A 30 -1.36 6.36 2.70
CA LEU A 30 -1.94 7.00 1.52
C LEU A 30 -3.42 7.34 1.72
N ALA A 31 -4.17 6.50 2.42
CA ALA A 31 -5.56 6.80 2.78
C ALA A 31 -5.62 8.02 3.70
N HIS A 32 -4.72 8.11 4.67
CA HIS A 32 -4.60 9.28 5.55
C HIS A 32 -4.27 10.54 4.75
N LEU A 33 -3.37 10.43 3.79
CA LEU A 33 -3.02 11.57 2.93
C LEU A 33 -4.23 12.08 2.17
N CYS A 34 -5.03 11.18 1.60
CA CYS A 34 -6.27 11.56 0.92
C CYS A 34 -7.21 12.31 1.86
N ALA A 35 -7.41 11.80 3.06
CA ALA A 35 -8.25 12.45 4.06
C ALA A 35 -7.71 13.82 4.45
N SER A 36 -6.40 13.94 4.66
CA SER A 36 -5.76 15.19 5.03
C SER A 36 -5.89 16.26 3.94
N ILE A 37 -5.80 15.86 2.68
CA ILE A 37 -5.99 16.78 1.55
C ILE A 37 -7.39 17.41 1.60
N VAL A 38 -8.40 16.57 1.83
CA VAL A 38 -9.78 17.06 1.92
C VAL A 38 -9.97 17.97 3.12
N GLU A 39 -9.45 17.58 4.28
CA GLU A 39 -9.55 18.38 5.51
C GLU A 39 -8.90 19.75 5.37
N VAL A 40 -7.68 19.78 4.81
CA VAL A 40 -6.96 21.04 4.59
C VAL A 40 -7.69 21.91 3.56
N SER A 41 -8.21 21.30 2.49
CA SER A 41 -9.00 22.00 1.49
C SER A 41 -10.22 22.68 2.11
N LYS A 42 -10.94 21.97 2.97
CA LYS A 42 -12.11 22.53 3.65
C LYS A 42 -11.72 23.68 4.59
N ALA A 43 -10.69 23.49 5.41
CA ALA A 43 -10.25 24.46 6.40
C ALA A 43 -9.69 25.72 5.75
N SER A 44 -8.94 25.58 4.66
CA SER A 44 -8.27 26.69 3.96
C SER A 44 -9.16 27.33 2.92
N ARG A 45 -10.33 26.80 2.65
CA ARG A 45 -11.24 27.25 1.60
C ARG A 45 -10.58 27.32 0.23
N LEU A 46 -9.70 26.37 -0.03
CA LEU A 46 -9.06 26.25 -1.34
C LEU A 46 -10.08 25.91 -2.40
N PRO A 47 -9.89 26.42 -3.63
CA PRO A 47 -10.77 25.99 -4.73
C PRO A 47 -10.72 24.48 -4.89
N ILE A 48 -11.87 23.88 -5.16
CA ILE A 48 -11.99 22.43 -5.34
C ILE A 48 -11.01 21.94 -6.41
N SER A 49 -10.85 22.70 -7.49
CA SER A 49 -9.96 22.33 -8.59
C SER A 49 -8.50 22.16 -8.13
N THR A 50 -8.06 22.97 -7.18
CA THR A 50 -6.68 22.88 -6.64
C THR A 50 -6.50 21.61 -5.82
N ALA A 51 -7.43 21.36 -4.91
CA ALA A 51 -7.38 20.17 -4.06
C ALA A 51 -7.65 18.90 -4.85
N GLN A 52 -8.48 18.98 -5.88
CA GLN A 52 -8.87 17.82 -6.67
C GLN A 52 -7.68 17.19 -7.39
N GLY A 53 -6.78 18.00 -7.95
CA GLY A 53 -5.56 17.48 -8.59
C GLY A 53 -4.70 16.67 -7.61
N ALA A 54 -4.44 17.25 -6.43
CA ALA A 54 -3.66 16.57 -5.40
C ALA A 54 -4.36 15.30 -4.92
N LEU A 55 -5.66 15.36 -4.70
CA LEU A 55 -6.43 14.20 -4.25
C LEU A 55 -6.42 13.09 -5.29
N ALA A 56 -6.58 13.42 -6.58
CA ALA A 56 -6.54 12.45 -7.66
C ALA A 56 -5.18 11.72 -7.72
N MET A 57 -4.08 12.46 -7.57
CA MET A 57 -2.74 11.86 -7.57
C MET A 57 -2.51 10.97 -6.36
N ALA A 58 -2.94 11.42 -5.17
CA ALA A 58 -2.83 10.61 -3.96
C ALA A 58 -3.71 9.36 -4.06
N GLY A 59 -4.90 9.48 -4.64
CA GLY A 59 -5.80 8.35 -4.88
C GLY A 59 -5.22 7.34 -5.86
N THR A 60 -4.50 7.80 -6.89
CA THR A 60 -3.78 6.92 -7.80
C THR A 60 -2.70 6.13 -7.05
N GLY A 61 -1.95 6.79 -6.19
CA GLY A 61 -0.96 6.11 -5.35
C GLY A 61 -1.59 5.07 -4.44
N LEU A 62 -2.72 5.39 -3.84
CA LEU A 62 -3.47 4.45 -2.99
C LEU A 62 -3.93 3.24 -3.79
N THR A 63 -4.47 3.44 -4.98
CA THR A 63 -4.91 2.35 -5.85
C THR A 63 -3.74 1.42 -6.21
N LYS A 64 -2.58 1.99 -6.51
CA LYS A 64 -1.38 1.20 -6.80
C LYS A 64 -0.91 0.39 -5.60
N ALA A 65 -0.98 0.97 -4.42
CA ALA A 65 -0.62 0.26 -3.19
C ALA A 65 -1.57 -0.90 -2.91
N ILE A 66 -2.87 -0.71 -3.15
CA ILE A 66 -3.86 -1.78 -3.02
C ILE A 66 -3.57 -2.90 -4.03
N SER A 67 -3.23 -2.55 -5.27
CA SER A 67 -2.85 -3.53 -6.29
C SER A 67 -1.59 -4.31 -5.89
N SER A 68 -0.61 -3.62 -5.32
CA SER A 68 0.61 -4.26 -4.82
C SER A 68 0.31 -5.26 -3.71
N ARG A 69 -0.64 -4.94 -2.85
CA ARG A 69 -1.08 -5.83 -1.77
C ARG A 69 -1.66 -7.13 -2.34
N GLU A 70 -2.45 -7.05 -3.40
CA GLU A 70 -2.98 -8.21 -4.09
C GLU A 70 -1.86 -9.03 -4.73
N ASP A 71 -0.91 -8.36 -5.38
CA ASP A 71 0.24 -9.03 -5.99
C ASP A 71 1.05 -9.80 -4.96
N LEU A 72 1.26 -9.24 -3.78
CA LEU A 72 1.94 -9.93 -2.68
C LEU A 72 1.17 -11.16 -2.21
N SER A 73 -0.15 -11.05 -2.14
CA SER A 73 -1.00 -12.19 -1.78
C SER A 73 -0.84 -13.33 -2.78
N ARG A 74 -0.80 -13.01 -4.07
CA ARG A 74 -0.57 -14.00 -5.13
C ARG A 74 0.83 -14.60 -5.05
N ALA A 75 1.84 -13.76 -4.87
CA ALA A 75 3.22 -14.23 -4.74
C ALA A 75 3.37 -15.19 -3.56
N THR A 76 2.73 -14.88 -2.44
CA THR A 76 2.75 -15.74 -1.27
C THR A 76 2.14 -17.11 -1.57
N ARG A 77 1.03 -17.13 -2.30
CA ARG A 77 0.40 -18.40 -2.69
C ARG A 77 1.26 -19.22 -3.63
N GLU A 78 2.00 -18.55 -4.52
CA GLU A 78 2.92 -19.25 -5.43
C GLU A 78 4.09 -19.91 -4.69
N LEU A 79 4.45 -19.39 -3.52
CA LEU A 79 5.55 -19.91 -2.72
C LEU A 79 5.14 -21.08 -1.82
N ILE A 80 3.87 -21.29 -1.63
CA ILE A 80 3.34 -22.40 -0.85
C ILE A 80 3.04 -23.59 -1.74
#